data_2eb2a4c1519d7edbb75dbe86e7c2e2af
#
_entry.id   2eb2a4c1519d7edbb75dbe86e7c2e2af
#
_cell.length_a   1.000
_cell.length_b   1.000
_cell.length_c   1.000
_cell.angle_alpha   90.00
_cell.angle_beta   90.00
_cell.angle_gamma   90.00
#
_symmetry.space_group_name_H-M   'P 1'
#
loop_
_entity.id
_entity.type
_entity.pdbx_description
1 polymer ?
#
loop_
_entity_poly.entity_id
_entity_poly.type
_entity_poly.pdbx_seq_one_letter_code
_entity_poly.pdbx_strand_id
1 'polypeptide(L)'
;HGGAIACAAHLKGIHADIVMAKSVSKAKIHNVKTYNGNMIFCNTMGERDELFLKTVKDNNRISIHPYDNFDVMAGQGTITLEILEQVPEFDSVVVPIGGGGLISGISIALKELKPDVKVIGCEPESVDDTFQMYKANKRIEMVHRESVADGLMAIVGQLTLPIIQENVD
;
A
#
# COMPACT_ATOMS: atom_id res chain seq x y z
N HIS A 1 -3.14 -0.57 6.30
CA HIS A 1 -1.76 -0.43 6.79
C HIS A 1 -1.71 -0.01 8.26
N GLY A 2 -2.24 1.16 8.65
CA GLY A 2 -2.17 1.64 10.06
C GLY A 2 -2.70 0.63 11.08
N GLY A 3 -3.83 -0.03 10.80
CA GLY A 3 -4.34 -1.11 11.64
C GLY A 3 -3.42 -2.32 11.70
N ALA A 4 -2.78 -2.70 10.59
CA ALA A 4 -1.83 -3.81 10.56
C ALA A 4 -0.55 -3.50 11.36
N ILE A 5 -0.03 -2.27 11.26
CA ILE A 5 1.11 -1.82 12.09
C ILE A 5 0.73 -1.84 13.57
N ALA A 6 -0.45 -1.32 13.94
CA ALA A 6 -0.92 -1.35 15.34
C ALA A 6 -1.05 -2.80 15.84
N CYS A 7 -1.60 -3.71 15.03
CA CYS A 7 -1.72 -5.13 15.36
C CYS A 7 -0.35 -5.78 15.56
N ALA A 8 0.57 -5.62 14.62
CA ALA A 8 1.91 -6.19 14.71
C ALA A 8 2.68 -5.66 15.94
N ALA A 9 2.58 -4.37 16.22
CA ALA A 9 3.18 -3.75 17.40
C ALA A 9 2.58 -4.31 18.70
N HIS A 10 1.25 -4.44 18.76
CA HIS A 10 0.55 -5.04 19.90
C HIS A 10 1.04 -6.48 20.18
N LEU A 11 1.10 -7.32 19.14
CA LEU A 11 1.56 -8.70 19.25
C LEU A 11 3.03 -8.80 19.68
N LYS A 12 3.85 -7.82 19.36
CA LYS A 12 5.27 -7.74 19.74
C LYS A 12 5.51 -7.00 21.06
N GLY A 13 4.48 -6.43 21.69
CA GLY A 13 4.62 -5.63 22.91
C GLY A 13 5.41 -4.34 22.72
N ILE A 14 5.41 -3.78 21.51
CA ILE A 14 6.11 -2.53 21.17
C ILE A 14 5.10 -1.42 20.85
N HIS A 15 5.56 -0.19 20.90
CA HIS A 15 4.73 1.00 20.69
C HIS A 15 4.63 1.36 19.19
N ALA A 16 3.43 1.72 18.72
CA ALA A 16 3.21 2.22 17.36
C ALA A 16 2.50 3.57 17.37
N ASP A 17 3.09 4.54 16.69
CA ASP A 17 2.47 5.84 16.40
C ASP A 17 1.90 5.83 14.97
N ILE A 18 0.61 6.10 14.83
CA ILE A 18 -0.11 6.06 13.56
C ILE A 18 -0.59 7.47 13.21
N VAL A 19 0.07 8.09 12.24
CA VAL A 19 -0.34 9.40 11.71
C VAL A 19 -1.44 9.22 10.68
N MET A 20 -2.57 9.91 10.89
CA MET A 20 -3.75 9.77 10.03
C MET A 20 -4.55 11.08 9.95
N ALA A 21 -5.22 11.29 8.81
CA ALA A 21 -6.10 12.44 8.64
C ALA A 21 -7.37 12.30 9.50
N LYS A 22 -7.91 13.42 10.00
CA LYS A 22 -9.18 13.43 10.74
C LYS A 22 -10.36 12.93 9.91
N SER A 23 -10.29 13.05 8.58
CA SER A 23 -11.33 12.60 7.64
C SER A 23 -11.33 11.11 7.38
N VAL A 24 -10.39 10.35 7.96
CA VAL A 24 -10.31 8.89 7.76
C VAL A 24 -11.56 8.19 8.29
N SER A 25 -11.94 7.07 7.67
CA SER A 25 -13.15 6.33 8.04
C SER A 25 -13.11 5.83 9.48
N LYS A 26 -14.30 5.79 10.13
CA LYS A 26 -14.45 5.29 11.51
C LYS A 26 -13.92 3.85 11.67
N ALA A 27 -14.03 3.02 10.62
CA ALA A 27 -13.51 1.65 10.62
C ALA A 27 -11.98 1.63 10.76
N LYS A 28 -11.26 2.50 10.03
CA LYS A 28 -9.80 2.62 10.14
C LYS A 28 -9.37 3.07 11.55
N ILE A 29 -10.08 4.05 12.12
CA ILE A 29 -9.86 4.51 13.52
C ILE A 29 -10.10 3.35 14.50
N HIS A 30 -11.20 2.62 14.32
CA HIS A 30 -11.54 1.49 15.18
C HIS A 30 -10.45 0.42 15.16
N ASN A 31 -9.96 0.05 13.97
CA ASN A 31 -8.91 -0.96 13.82
C ASN A 31 -7.61 -0.57 14.56
N VAL A 32 -7.17 0.68 14.43
CA VAL A 32 -5.98 1.16 15.15
C VAL A 32 -6.21 1.14 16.67
N LYS A 33 -7.39 1.58 17.11
CA LYS A 33 -7.76 1.61 18.53
C LYS A 33 -7.84 0.21 19.16
N THR A 34 -8.34 -0.77 18.41
CA THR A 34 -8.47 -2.17 18.88
C THR A 34 -7.13 -2.75 19.31
N TYR A 35 -6.04 -2.35 18.62
CA TYR A 35 -4.69 -2.81 18.91
C TYR A 35 -3.85 -1.80 19.71
N ASN A 36 -4.47 -0.85 20.38
CA ASN A 36 -3.81 0.16 21.21
C ASN A 36 -2.75 0.99 20.47
N GLY A 37 -2.89 1.18 19.14
CA GLY A 37 -2.05 2.09 18.39
C GLY A 37 -2.28 3.54 18.81
N ASN A 38 -1.21 4.31 19.01
CA ASN A 38 -1.29 5.72 19.32
C ASN A 38 -1.63 6.51 18.04
N MET A 39 -2.78 7.17 18.02
CA MET A 39 -3.27 7.92 16.86
C MET A 39 -2.86 9.39 16.95
N ILE A 40 -2.18 9.87 15.93
CA ILE A 40 -1.77 11.26 15.77
C ILE A 40 -2.51 11.83 14.56
N PHE A 41 -3.41 12.79 14.80
CA PHE A 41 -4.30 13.30 13.76
C PHE A 41 -3.77 14.58 13.12
N CYS A 42 -3.83 14.64 11.79
CA CYS A 42 -3.63 15.85 10.98
C CYS A 42 -4.95 16.34 10.37
N ASN A 43 -5.01 17.60 9.94
CA ASN A 43 -6.21 18.18 9.34
C ASN A 43 -6.25 17.94 7.83
N THR A 44 -5.10 17.99 7.17
CA THR A 44 -4.95 17.82 5.71
C THR A 44 -3.94 16.74 5.36
N MET A 45 -3.97 16.30 4.10
CA MET A 45 -2.99 15.31 3.60
C MET A 45 -1.57 15.92 3.52
N GLY A 46 -1.45 17.22 3.25
CA GLY A 46 -0.15 17.90 3.25
C GLY A 46 0.49 17.93 4.65
N GLU A 47 -0.31 18.26 5.68
CA GLU A 47 0.16 18.19 7.08
C GLU A 47 0.55 16.78 7.52
N ARG A 48 -0.03 15.74 6.91
CA ARG A 48 0.24 14.36 7.29
C ARG A 48 1.72 14.01 7.12
N ASP A 49 2.30 14.36 6.01
CA ASP A 49 3.68 13.96 5.68
C ASP A 49 4.70 14.72 6.56
N GLU A 50 4.44 16.00 6.83
CA GLU A 50 5.26 16.79 7.77
C GLU A 50 5.15 16.22 9.19
N LEU A 51 3.93 15.93 9.64
CA LEU A 51 3.67 15.40 10.99
C LEU A 51 4.27 13.99 11.14
N PHE A 52 4.22 13.18 10.09
CA PHE A 52 4.86 11.87 10.06
C PHE A 52 6.38 11.98 10.24
N LEU A 53 7.05 12.80 9.43
CA LEU A 53 8.50 13.01 9.53
C LEU A 53 8.91 13.58 10.91
N LYS A 54 8.12 14.53 11.42
CA LYS A 54 8.32 15.07 12.77
C LYS A 54 8.18 13.99 13.84
N THR A 55 7.13 13.17 13.78
CA THR A 55 6.89 12.08 14.74
C THR A 55 8.04 11.05 14.73
N VAL A 56 8.52 10.68 13.54
CA VAL A 56 9.66 9.78 13.38
C VAL A 56 10.90 10.34 14.08
N LYS A 57 11.22 11.63 13.84
CA LYS A 57 12.37 12.28 14.39
C LYS A 57 12.29 12.50 15.91
N ASP A 58 11.19 13.11 16.38
CA ASP A 58 11.04 13.54 17.77
C ASP A 58 10.93 12.34 18.72
N ASN A 59 10.31 11.25 18.27
CA ASN A 59 10.08 10.05 19.07
C ASN A 59 11.08 8.92 18.78
N ASN A 60 12.11 9.16 17.97
CA ASN A 60 13.09 8.15 17.53
C ASN A 60 12.42 6.86 17.03
N ARG A 61 11.48 7.00 16.10
CA ARG A 61 10.71 5.89 15.54
C ARG A 61 11.31 5.37 14.23
N ILE A 62 11.08 4.10 13.96
CA ILE A 62 11.31 3.52 12.63
C ILE A 62 10.11 3.85 11.75
N SER A 63 10.38 4.43 10.60
CA SER A 63 9.38 4.77 9.59
C SER A 63 9.00 3.54 8.79
N ILE A 64 7.69 3.22 8.70
CA ILE A 64 7.16 2.14 7.87
C ILE A 64 6.14 2.74 6.89
N HIS A 65 6.60 2.99 5.67
CA HIS A 65 5.73 3.55 4.61
C HIS A 65 4.67 2.52 4.17
N PRO A 66 3.42 2.93 3.90
CA PRO A 66 2.31 2.00 3.64
C PRO A 66 2.46 1.12 2.40
N TYR A 67 3.29 1.47 1.44
CA TYR A 67 3.50 0.71 0.20
C TYR A 67 4.89 0.90 -0.41
N ASP A 68 5.50 2.07 -0.30
CA ASP A 68 6.81 2.39 -0.90
C ASP A 68 7.95 1.96 0.04
N ASN A 69 7.98 0.65 0.34
CA ASN A 69 8.89 0.01 1.28
C ASN A 69 9.02 -1.47 0.90
N PHE A 70 10.24 -1.96 0.73
CA PHE A 70 10.50 -3.34 0.30
C PHE A 70 9.99 -4.39 1.28
N ASP A 71 10.11 -4.17 2.60
CA ASP A 71 9.61 -5.12 3.59
C ASP A 71 8.09 -5.21 3.57
N VAL A 72 7.40 -4.08 3.33
CA VAL A 72 5.94 -4.05 3.14
C VAL A 72 5.56 -4.79 1.87
N MET A 73 6.23 -4.55 0.75
CA MET A 73 5.98 -5.28 -0.50
C MET A 73 6.24 -6.79 -0.34
N ALA A 74 7.32 -7.18 0.33
CA ALA A 74 7.60 -8.59 0.63
C ALA A 74 6.49 -9.23 1.48
N GLY A 75 5.98 -8.51 2.48
CA GLY A 75 4.81 -8.93 3.26
C GLY A 75 3.57 -9.14 2.40
N GLN A 76 3.30 -8.25 1.43
CA GLN A 76 2.18 -8.41 0.48
C GLN A 76 2.39 -9.60 -0.46
N GLY A 77 3.63 -9.89 -0.85
CA GLY A 77 3.99 -11.03 -1.69
C GLY A 77 3.63 -12.39 -1.08
N THR A 78 3.49 -12.49 0.24
CA THR A 78 3.06 -13.75 0.92
C THR A 78 1.66 -14.21 0.49
N ILE A 79 0.81 -13.28 0.02
CA ILE A 79 -0.50 -13.60 -0.57
C ILE A 79 -0.36 -14.59 -1.74
N THR A 80 0.68 -14.43 -2.56
CA THR A 80 0.96 -15.35 -3.67
C THR A 80 1.18 -16.77 -3.20
N LEU A 81 1.91 -16.98 -2.10
CA LEU A 81 2.15 -18.31 -1.54
C LEU A 81 0.83 -18.98 -1.12
N GLU A 82 -0.04 -18.21 -0.47
CA GLU A 82 -1.35 -18.69 -0.04
C GLU A 82 -2.29 -18.97 -1.24
N ILE A 83 -2.26 -18.12 -2.28
CA ILE A 83 -3.04 -18.36 -3.51
C ILE A 83 -2.58 -19.65 -4.20
N LEU A 84 -1.27 -19.86 -4.33
CA LEU A 84 -0.73 -21.06 -4.96
C LEU A 84 -1.07 -22.35 -4.19
N GLU A 85 -1.19 -22.28 -2.88
CA GLU A 85 -1.63 -23.39 -2.04
C GLU A 85 -3.14 -23.64 -2.17
N GLN A 86 -3.96 -22.59 -2.15
CA GLN A 86 -5.42 -22.69 -2.11
C GLN A 86 -6.06 -22.89 -3.49
N VAL A 87 -5.45 -22.30 -4.53
CA VAL A 87 -5.92 -22.32 -5.91
C VAL A 87 -4.74 -22.60 -6.85
N PRO A 88 -4.28 -23.87 -6.96
CA PRO A 88 -3.06 -24.20 -7.69
C PRO A 88 -3.12 -23.93 -9.20
N GLU A 89 -4.32 -23.93 -9.81
CA GLU A 89 -4.52 -23.72 -11.23
C GLU A 89 -5.30 -22.44 -11.52
N PHE A 90 -4.62 -21.45 -12.12
CA PHE A 90 -5.18 -20.19 -12.60
C PHE A 90 -4.26 -19.57 -13.66
N ASP A 91 -4.84 -18.80 -14.57
CA ASP A 91 -4.14 -18.18 -15.70
C ASP A 91 -3.82 -16.71 -15.46
N SER A 92 -4.52 -16.07 -14.54
CA SER A 92 -4.36 -14.66 -14.27
C SER A 92 -4.77 -14.30 -12.85
N VAL A 93 -4.17 -13.23 -12.34
CA VAL A 93 -4.57 -12.58 -11.09
C VAL A 93 -4.86 -11.10 -11.37
N VAL A 94 -5.99 -10.62 -10.86
CA VAL A 94 -6.40 -9.20 -10.98
C VAL A 94 -6.19 -8.54 -9.62
N VAL A 95 -5.37 -7.48 -9.59
CA VAL A 95 -4.94 -6.85 -8.35
C VAL A 95 -5.26 -5.35 -8.38
N PRO A 96 -5.96 -4.82 -7.36
CA PRO A 96 -6.23 -3.38 -7.28
C PRO A 96 -4.93 -2.60 -7.00
N ILE A 97 -4.81 -1.43 -7.64
CA ILE A 97 -3.67 -0.53 -7.47
C ILE A 97 -4.12 0.76 -6.79
N GLY A 98 -3.47 1.11 -5.69
CA GLY A 98 -3.37 2.43 -5.12
C GLY A 98 -1.90 2.83 -5.14
N GLY A 99 -1.21 2.85 -3.99
CA GLY A 99 0.24 3.11 -3.95
C GLY A 99 1.14 2.02 -4.55
N GLY A 100 0.59 0.90 -5.00
CA GLY A 100 1.29 -0.15 -5.74
C GLY A 100 1.96 -1.24 -4.90
N GLY A 101 1.97 -1.14 -3.56
CA GLY A 101 2.67 -2.12 -2.71
C GLY A 101 2.14 -3.54 -2.81
N LEU A 102 0.82 -3.70 -2.90
CA LEU A 102 0.16 -5.00 -3.02
C LEU A 102 0.54 -5.71 -4.34
N ILE A 103 0.31 -5.03 -5.46
CA ILE A 103 0.59 -5.60 -6.78
C ILE A 103 2.09 -5.83 -7.00
N SER A 104 2.95 -4.96 -6.47
CA SER A 104 4.41 -5.15 -6.52
C SER A 104 4.83 -6.44 -5.82
N GLY A 105 4.35 -6.69 -4.60
CA GLY A 105 4.65 -7.91 -3.86
C GLY A 105 4.13 -9.16 -4.57
N ILE A 106 2.88 -9.14 -5.02
CA ILE A 106 2.24 -10.25 -5.73
C ILE A 106 2.95 -10.53 -7.06
N SER A 107 3.24 -9.49 -7.86
CA SER A 107 3.84 -9.65 -9.18
C SER A 107 5.26 -10.23 -9.11
N ILE A 108 6.11 -9.73 -8.21
CA ILE A 108 7.45 -10.28 -7.99
C ILE A 108 7.36 -11.78 -7.66
N ALA A 109 6.52 -12.14 -6.69
CA ALA A 109 6.40 -13.53 -6.25
C ALA A 109 5.81 -14.44 -7.34
N LEU A 110 4.82 -13.97 -8.12
CA LEU A 110 4.23 -14.74 -9.21
C LEU A 110 5.20 -14.92 -10.39
N LYS A 111 5.91 -13.88 -10.79
CA LYS A 111 6.88 -13.99 -11.90
C LYS A 111 8.01 -14.97 -11.59
N GLU A 112 8.37 -15.13 -10.30
CA GLU A 112 9.36 -16.11 -9.88
C GLU A 112 8.79 -17.53 -9.77
N LEU A 113 7.58 -17.68 -9.18
CA LEU A 113 7.02 -19.00 -8.83
C LEU A 113 6.13 -19.61 -9.91
N LYS A 114 5.46 -18.79 -10.71
CA LYS A 114 4.52 -19.20 -11.77
C LYS A 114 4.53 -18.17 -12.92
N PRO A 115 5.63 -18.05 -13.69
CA PRO A 115 5.89 -16.95 -14.63
C PRO A 115 4.86 -16.84 -15.77
N ASP A 116 4.16 -17.92 -16.08
CA ASP A 116 3.13 -17.96 -17.14
C ASP A 116 1.80 -17.29 -16.70
N VAL A 117 1.62 -17.04 -15.40
CA VAL A 117 0.41 -16.37 -14.88
C VAL A 117 0.49 -14.88 -15.16
N LYS A 118 -0.58 -14.34 -15.75
CA LYS A 118 -0.70 -12.89 -15.99
C LYS A 118 -1.07 -12.14 -14.72
N VAL A 119 -0.40 -11.01 -14.50
CA VAL A 119 -0.71 -10.08 -13.43
C VAL A 119 -1.37 -8.83 -14.02
N ILE A 120 -2.64 -8.64 -13.72
CA ILE A 120 -3.45 -7.54 -14.27
C ILE A 120 -3.72 -6.54 -13.17
N GLY A 121 -3.24 -5.31 -13.34
CA GLY A 121 -3.53 -4.19 -12.44
C GLY A 121 -4.90 -3.57 -12.75
N CYS A 122 -5.65 -3.17 -11.73
CA CYS A 122 -6.89 -2.43 -11.92
C CYS A 122 -6.97 -1.20 -11.01
N GLU A 123 -7.46 -0.10 -11.58
CA GLU A 123 -7.70 1.17 -10.89
C GLU A 123 -9.13 1.65 -11.20
N PRO A 124 -9.75 2.44 -10.31
CA PRO A 124 -10.94 3.18 -10.68
C PRO A 124 -10.61 4.20 -11.77
N GLU A 125 -11.46 4.34 -12.80
CA GLU A 125 -11.27 5.29 -13.89
C GLU A 125 -11.01 6.74 -13.42
N SER A 126 -11.57 7.11 -12.28
CA SER A 126 -11.37 8.44 -11.69
C SER A 126 -10.01 8.65 -11.03
N VAL A 127 -9.23 7.60 -10.80
CA VAL A 127 -7.90 7.63 -10.14
C VAL A 127 -6.95 6.63 -10.82
N ASP A 128 -6.81 6.75 -12.13
CA ASP A 128 -6.06 5.88 -13.03
C ASP A 128 -4.58 6.30 -13.22
N ASP A 129 -3.98 6.85 -12.19
CA ASP A 129 -2.64 7.44 -12.28
C ASP A 129 -1.55 6.41 -12.63
N THR A 130 -1.63 5.21 -12.10
CA THR A 130 -0.66 4.16 -12.43
C THR A 130 -0.76 3.75 -13.90
N PHE A 131 -1.98 3.59 -14.43
CA PHE A 131 -2.20 3.29 -15.84
C PHE A 131 -1.64 4.38 -16.76
N GLN A 132 -1.87 5.66 -16.42
CA GLN A 132 -1.32 6.77 -17.20
C GLN A 132 0.22 6.79 -17.16
N MET A 133 0.83 6.55 -16.00
CA MET A 133 2.28 6.47 -15.84
C MET A 133 2.87 5.25 -16.54
N TYR A 134 2.19 4.09 -16.45
CA TYR A 134 2.57 2.87 -17.16
C TYR A 134 2.59 3.09 -18.67
N LYS A 135 1.50 3.66 -19.22
CA LYS A 135 1.38 3.98 -20.64
C LYS A 135 2.41 4.99 -21.13
N ALA A 136 2.70 6.00 -20.32
CA ALA A 136 3.70 7.03 -20.63
C ALA A 136 5.15 6.55 -20.42
N ASN A 137 5.35 5.41 -19.78
CA ASN A 137 6.64 4.88 -19.33
C ASN A 137 7.46 5.89 -18.53
N LYS A 138 6.80 6.72 -17.76
CA LYS A 138 7.41 7.73 -16.89
C LYS A 138 6.45 8.19 -15.80
N ARG A 139 7.04 8.72 -14.72
CA ARG A 139 6.25 9.40 -13.69
C ARG A 139 5.70 10.72 -14.24
N ILE A 140 4.40 10.95 -14.04
CA ILE A 140 3.71 12.18 -14.41
C ILE A 140 3.07 12.81 -13.16
N GLU A 141 2.92 14.11 -13.16
CA GLU A 141 2.20 14.81 -12.11
C GLU A 141 0.69 14.56 -12.27
N MET A 142 0.06 14.13 -11.19
CA MET A 142 -1.37 13.80 -11.20
C MET A 142 -2.14 14.74 -10.31
N VAL A 143 -3.31 15.15 -10.80
CA VAL A 143 -4.26 15.94 -10.00
C VAL A 143 -5.02 14.96 -9.08
N HIS A 144 -5.11 15.29 -7.80
CA HIS A 144 -5.88 14.51 -6.85
C HIS A 144 -7.35 14.40 -7.29
N ARG A 145 -7.88 13.19 -7.28
CA ARG A 145 -9.25 12.85 -7.64
C ARG A 145 -9.90 12.07 -6.51
N GLU A 146 -11.21 11.93 -6.55
CA GLU A 146 -11.97 11.20 -5.56
C GLU A 146 -12.50 9.88 -6.10
N SER A 147 -12.57 8.88 -5.22
CA SER A 147 -13.14 7.58 -5.52
C SER A 147 -13.82 7.00 -4.27
N VAL A 148 -14.88 6.23 -4.46
CA VAL A 148 -15.50 5.44 -3.37
C VAL A 148 -14.55 4.35 -2.86
N ALA A 149 -13.59 3.93 -3.70
CA ALA A 149 -12.48 3.05 -3.31
C ALA A 149 -11.38 3.86 -2.61
N ASP A 150 -11.65 4.30 -1.38
CA ASP A 150 -10.77 5.20 -0.60
C ASP A 150 -9.35 4.64 -0.37
N GLY A 151 -9.17 3.34 -0.45
CA GLY A 151 -7.88 2.66 -0.37
C GLY A 151 -7.03 2.76 -1.64
N LEU A 152 -7.64 3.17 -2.78
CA LEU A 152 -6.98 3.21 -4.08
C LEU A 152 -6.64 4.63 -4.56
N MET A 153 -6.85 5.65 -3.73
CA MET A 153 -6.56 7.05 -4.06
C MET A 153 -5.10 7.48 -3.84
N ALA A 154 -4.25 6.57 -3.39
CA ALA A 154 -2.84 6.86 -3.18
C ALA A 154 -2.09 6.82 -4.52
N ILE A 155 -1.29 7.84 -4.80
CA ILE A 155 -0.42 7.88 -5.99
C ILE A 155 0.64 6.78 -5.85
N VAL A 156 0.91 6.07 -6.96
CA VAL A 156 1.92 5.01 -7.03
C VAL A 156 3.29 5.49 -6.54
N GLY A 157 3.99 4.64 -5.78
CA GLY A 157 5.26 4.95 -5.14
C GLY A 157 6.44 5.10 -6.12
N GLN A 158 7.57 5.55 -5.61
CA GLN A 158 8.81 5.64 -6.39
C GLN A 158 9.45 4.25 -6.58
N LEU A 159 9.34 3.38 -5.58
CA LEU A 159 9.83 2.01 -5.64
C LEU A 159 8.84 1.08 -6.35
N THR A 160 7.54 1.31 -6.18
CA THR A 160 6.51 0.41 -6.72
C THR A 160 6.28 0.61 -8.22
N LEU A 161 6.38 1.83 -8.76
CA LEU A 161 6.16 2.08 -10.19
C LEU A 161 7.11 1.28 -11.11
N PRO A 162 8.44 1.26 -10.91
CA PRO A 162 9.33 0.45 -11.73
C PRO A 162 9.00 -1.05 -11.66
N ILE A 163 8.63 -1.56 -10.49
CA ILE A 163 8.26 -2.97 -10.31
C ILE A 163 6.99 -3.29 -11.11
N ILE A 164 6.00 -2.39 -11.07
CA ILE A 164 4.77 -2.55 -11.85
C ILE A 164 5.09 -2.54 -13.36
N GLN A 165 5.93 -1.61 -13.81
CA GLN A 165 6.32 -1.53 -15.22
C GLN A 165 7.06 -2.78 -15.72
N GLU A 166 7.78 -3.46 -14.86
CA GLU A 166 8.54 -4.66 -15.19
C GLU A 166 7.70 -5.95 -15.13
N ASN A 167 6.78 -6.06 -14.17
CA ASN A 167 6.16 -7.35 -13.81
C ASN A 167 4.65 -7.43 -14.05
N VAL A 168 3.98 -6.34 -14.39
CA VAL A 168 2.53 -6.32 -14.66
C VAL A 168 2.26 -6.36 -16.15
N ASP A 169 1.32 -7.22 -16.60
CA ASP A 169 1.01 -7.48 -18.01
C ASP A 169 0.04 -6.46 -18.62
#